data_31ea118dc5516a26aa84128b02c40af2
#
_entry.id   31ea118dc5516a26aa84128b02c40af2
#
_cell.length_a   1.000
_cell.length_b   1.000
_cell.length_c   1.000
_cell.angle_alpha   90.00
_cell.angle_beta   90.00
_cell.angle_gamma   90.00
#
_symmetry.space_group_name_H-M   'P 1'
#
loop_
_entity.id
_entity.type
_entity.pdbx_description
1 polymer ?
#
loop_
_entity_poly.entity_id
_entity_poly.type
_entity_poly.pdbx_seq_one_letter_code
_entity_poly.pdbx_strand_id
1 'polypeptide(L)'
;ASPIRKFAQNPTRILRPYVKEGMVALDVGPGMGFFTLPMARLAGEKGSVIAVDIQEKMLSSLGRRARRAGLADRIGTRVCTEDSLGIDGLAGRIDFALAFAVLHELPDIKRTLTEIHRALKPGGLLLIAEPVGHVRKAAFAETMNVVTSVGFESSVTPRIRRSHAAVVKKIA
;
A
#
# COMPACT_ATOMS: atom_id res chain seq x y z
N ALA A 1 10.36 -0.24 -18.27
CA ALA A 1 9.11 -0.82 -17.78
C ALA A 1 9.26 -1.11 -16.28
N SER A 2 8.38 -0.58 -15.46
CA SER A 2 8.42 -0.82 -14.00
C SER A 2 8.37 -2.32 -13.71
N PRO A 3 9.24 -2.86 -12.84
CA PRO A 3 9.20 -4.27 -12.46
C PRO A 3 7.84 -4.69 -11.91
N ILE A 4 7.09 -3.77 -11.32
CA ILE A 4 5.74 -4.01 -10.79
C ILE A 4 4.78 -4.53 -11.87
N ARG A 5 4.88 -4.03 -13.10
CA ARG A 5 4.06 -4.50 -14.23
C ARG A 5 4.23 -5.99 -14.56
N LYS A 6 5.40 -6.55 -14.24
CA LYS A 6 5.67 -7.97 -14.47
C LYS A 6 4.99 -8.88 -13.44
N PHE A 7 4.62 -8.35 -12.28
CA PHE A 7 4.10 -9.11 -11.15
C PHE A 7 2.58 -8.98 -10.99
N ALA A 8 1.99 -7.85 -11.38
CA ALA A 8 0.58 -7.59 -11.22
C ALA A 8 -0.22 -8.04 -12.46
N GLN A 9 -1.26 -8.82 -12.25
CA GLN A 9 -2.18 -9.25 -13.31
C GLN A 9 -3.04 -8.08 -13.79
N ASN A 10 -3.78 -7.47 -12.87
CA ASN A 10 -4.64 -6.32 -13.09
C ASN A 10 -4.84 -5.62 -11.75
N PRO A 11 -4.36 -4.39 -11.58
CA PRO A 11 -4.42 -3.70 -10.31
C PRO A 11 -5.85 -3.45 -9.83
N THR A 12 -6.76 -3.11 -10.72
CA THR A 12 -8.16 -2.91 -10.36
C THR A 12 -8.80 -4.19 -9.83
N ARG A 13 -8.50 -5.32 -10.45
CA ARG A 13 -9.02 -6.63 -10.03
C ARG A 13 -8.48 -7.04 -8.65
N ILE A 14 -7.21 -6.74 -8.39
CA ILE A 14 -6.57 -7.01 -7.10
C ILE A 14 -7.19 -6.16 -5.99
N LEU A 15 -7.46 -4.89 -6.26
CA LEU A 15 -7.92 -3.92 -5.27
C LEU A 15 -9.43 -3.95 -5.01
N ARG A 16 -10.22 -4.29 -6.01
CA ARG A 16 -11.69 -4.22 -5.96
C ARG A 16 -12.34 -4.92 -4.75
N PRO A 17 -11.84 -6.07 -4.27
CA PRO A 17 -12.39 -6.69 -3.06
C PRO A 17 -12.25 -5.85 -1.80
N TYR A 18 -11.27 -4.94 -1.76
CA TYR A 18 -10.84 -4.25 -0.55
C TYR A 18 -11.11 -2.75 -0.54
N VAL A 19 -11.05 -2.10 -1.70
CA VAL A 19 -11.24 -0.64 -1.83
C VAL A 19 -12.66 -0.35 -2.30
N LYS A 20 -13.41 0.38 -1.49
CA LYS A 20 -14.80 0.76 -1.75
C LYS A 20 -14.94 2.27 -1.85
N GLU A 21 -16.03 2.72 -2.48
CA GLU A 21 -16.35 4.13 -2.60
C GLU A 21 -16.38 4.83 -1.23
N GLY A 22 -15.79 6.00 -1.15
CA GLY A 22 -15.71 6.80 0.06
C GLY A 22 -14.55 6.47 0.98
N MET A 23 -13.78 5.41 0.71
CA MET A 23 -12.62 5.03 1.53
C MET A 23 -11.46 6.01 1.37
N VAL A 24 -10.68 6.11 2.44
CA VAL A 24 -9.34 6.71 2.42
C VAL A 24 -8.33 5.58 2.40
N ALA A 25 -7.53 5.53 1.34
CA ALA A 25 -6.52 4.50 1.16
C ALA A 25 -5.10 5.07 1.26
N LEU A 26 -4.16 4.24 1.70
CA LEU A 26 -2.74 4.54 1.79
C LEU A 26 -1.97 3.64 0.83
N ASP A 27 -1.15 4.23 -0.03
CA ASP A 27 -0.26 3.50 -0.94
C ASP A 27 1.19 3.78 -0.54
N VAL A 28 1.86 2.77 0.02
CA VAL A 28 3.25 2.85 0.46
C VAL A 28 4.15 2.36 -0.68
N GLY A 29 5.00 3.24 -1.18
CA GLY A 29 5.86 2.96 -2.33
C GLY A 29 5.07 2.87 -3.64
N PRO A 30 4.29 3.91 -4.01
CA PRO A 30 3.39 3.87 -5.16
C PRO A 30 4.11 3.79 -6.52
N GLY A 31 5.41 4.11 -6.55
CA GLY A 31 6.12 4.31 -7.80
C GLY A 31 5.43 5.40 -8.64
N MET A 32 5.18 5.11 -9.91
CA MET A 32 4.50 6.03 -10.82
C MET A 32 2.96 5.90 -10.80
N GLY A 33 2.39 5.20 -9.84
CA GLY A 33 0.94 5.14 -9.65
C GLY A 33 0.23 3.96 -10.30
N PHE A 34 0.92 2.84 -10.50
CA PHE A 34 0.32 1.64 -11.10
C PHE A 34 -0.90 1.12 -10.30
N PHE A 35 -0.84 1.19 -8.98
CA PHE A 35 -1.97 0.88 -8.10
C PHE A 35 -2.72 2.12 -7.63
N THR A 36 -2.03 3.24 -7.46
CA THR A 36 -2.62 4.48 -6.93
C THR A 36 -3.78 4.97 -7.78
N LEU A 37 -3.63 4.99 -9.12
CA LEU A 37 -4.69 5.46 -10.02
C LEU A 37 -5.94 4.56 -9.98
N PRO A 38 -5.83 3.23 -10.11
CA PRO A 38 -6.99 2.36 -9.92
C PRO A 38 -7.63 2.47 -8.54
N MET A 39 -6.82 2.64 -7.50
CA MET A 39 -7.28 2.82 -6.13
C MET A 39 -8.13 4.09 -5.99
N ALA A 40 -7.69 5.19 -6.58
CA ALA A 40 -8.43 6.46 -6.60
C ALA A 40 -9.76 6.36 -7.37
N ARG A 41 -9.78 5.58 -8.46
CA ARG A 41 -11.04 5.32 -9.19
C ARG A 41 -12.02 4.53 -8.34
N LEU A 42 -11.54 3.50 -7.65
CA LEU A 42 -12.38 2.66 -6.78
C LEU A 42 -12.89 3.44 -5.55
N ALA A 43 -12.05 4.30 -4.97
CA ALA A 43 -12.44 5.15 -3.85
C ALA A 43 -13.46 6.21 -4.23
N GLY A 44 -13.56 6.57 -5.50
CA GLY A 44 -14.57 7.49 -6.03
C GLY A 44 -14.36 8.94 -5.61
N GLU A 45 -15.33 9.78 -5.92
CA GLU A 45 -15.26 11.23 -5.67
C GLU A 45 -15.26 11.58 -4.18
N LYS A 46 -15.85 10.72 -3.36
CA LYS A 46 -15.94 10.91 -1.90
C LYS A 46 -14.76 10.30 -1.15
N GLY A 47 -13.92 9.52 -1.83
CA GLY A 47 -12.75 8.89 -1.27
C GLY A 47 -11.46 9.59 -1.69
N SER A 48 -10.35 9.11 -1.17
CA SER A 48 -9.02 9.63 -1.49
C SER A 48 -7.94 8.58 -1.31
N VAL A 49 -6.78 8.83 -1.93
CA VAL A 49 -5.58 8.02 -1.76
C VAL A 49 -4.44 8.92 -1.32
N ILE A 50 -3.70 8.48 -0.33
CA ILE A 50 -2.46 9.11 0.10
C ILE A 50 -1.32 8.20 -0.34
N ALA A 51 -0.46 8.72 -1.20
CA ALA A 51 0.70 8.01 -1.74
C ALA A 51 1.98 8.52 -1.07
N VAL A 52 2.75 7.62 -0.49
CA VAL A 52 3.96 7.94 0.27
C VAL A 52 5.16 7.26 -0.36
N ASP A 53 6.16 8.04 -0.76
CA ASP A 53 7.39 7.52 -1.35
C ASP A 53 8.59 8.35 -0.86
N ILE A 54 9.74 7.71 -0.76
CA ILE A 54 11.00 8.39 -0.46
C ILE A 54 11.52 9.18 -1.67
N GLN A 55 11.14 8.76 -2.87
CA GLN A 55 11.57 9.36 -4.12
C GLN A 55 10.58 10.43 -4.60
N GLU A 56 10.91 11.69 -4.39
CA GLU A 56 10.11 12.82 -4.88
C GLU A 56 9.83 12.76 -6.38
N LYS A 57 10.80 12.30 -7.16
CA LYS A 57 10.67 12.12 -8.62
C LYS A 57 9.52 11.15 -8.99
N MET A 58 9.36 10.08 -8.22
CA MET A 58 8.26 9.12 -8.42
C MET A 58 6.90 9.76 -8.14
N LEU A 59 6.81 10.53 -7.06
CA LEU A 59 5.58 11.25 -6.72
C LEU A 59 5.26 12.35 -7.73
N SER A 60 6.26 13.04 -8.27
CA SER A 60 6.06 14.01 -9.35
C SER A 60 5.50 13.35 -10.61
N SER A 61 6.02 12.18 -10.98
CA SER A 61 5.51 11.38 -12.10
C SER A 61 4.07 10.92 -11.86
N LEU A 62 3.78 10.44 -10.66
CA LEU A 62 2.43 10.08 -10.23
C LEU A 62 1.48 11.28 -10.35
N GLY A 63 1.89 12.46 -9.88
CA GLY A 63 1.09 13.68 -9.95
C GLY A 63 0.73 14.06 -11.39
N ARG A 64 1.67 13.99 -12.32
CA ARG A 64 1.40 14.23 -13.76
C ARG A 64 0.39 13.23 -14.32
N ARG A 65 0.55 11.96 -13.98
CA ARG A 65 -0.38 10.90 -14.43
C ARG A 65 -1.77 11.06 -13.83
N ALA A 66 -1.84 11.44 -12.57
CA ALA A 66 -3.10 11.72 -11.88
C ALA A 66 -3.87 12.87 -12.56
N ARG A 67 -3.17 13.96 -12.89
CA ARG A 67 -3.78 15.09 -13.62
C ARG A 67 -4.31 14.66 -14.99
N ARG A 68 -3.52 13.89 -15.76
CA ARG A 68 -3.95 13.39 -17.07
C ARG A 68 -5.16 12.46 -16.98
N ALA A 69 -5.29 11.73 -15.89
CA ALA A 69 -6.40 10.82 -15.64
C ALA A 69 -7.63 11.49 -15.00
N GLY A 70 -7.55 12.78 -14.67
CA GLY A 70 -8.63 13.48 -13.97
C GLY A 70 -8.82 13.08 -12.52
N LEU A 71 -7.74 12.57 -11.88
CA LEU A 71 -7.77 12.04 -10.51
C LEU A 71 -6.94 12.85 -9.50
N ALA A 72 -6.40 14.00 -9.92
CA ALA A 72 -5.53 14.80 -9.06
C ALA A 72 -6.19 15.22 -7.74
N ASP A 73 -7.48 15.47 -7.76
CA ASP A 73 -8.25 15.90 -6.57
C ASP A 73 -8.39 14.79 -5.52
N ARG A 74 -8.19 13.53 -5.94
CA ARG A 74 -8.36 12.35 -5.07
C ARG A 74 -7.05 11.79 -4.55
N ILE A 75 -5.91 12.29 -5.01
CA ILE A 75 -4.59 11.74 -4.70
C ILE A 75 -3.72 12.81 -4.04
N GLY A 76 -3.39 12.59 -2.78
CA GLY A 76 -2.37 13.34 -2.05
C GLY A 76 -1.03 12.60 -2.10
N THR A 77 0.06 13.34 -2.22
CA THR A 77 1.41 12.76 -2.21
C THR A 77 2.21 13.28 -1.02
N ARG A 78 3.03 12.42 -0.42
CA ARG A 78 3.94 12.77 0.67
C ARG A 78 5.31 12.16 0.42
N VAL A 79 6.34 12.99 0.43
CA VAL A 79 7.74 12.52 0.46
C VAL A 79 8.04 12.08 1.88
N CYS A 80 8.51 10.85 2.04
CA CYS A 80 8.92 10.31 3.33
C CYS A 80 10.44 10.20 3.43
N THR A 81 10.92 9.79 4.60
CA THR A 81 12.35 9.52 4.87
C THR A 81 12.56 8.02 5.08
N GLU A 82 13.82 7.60 5.20
CA GLU A 82 14.14 6.22 5.58
C GLU A 82 13.67 5.88 6.99
N ASP A 83 13.50 6.89 7.84
CA ASP A 83 13.17 6.73 9.25
C ASP A 83 11.67 6.84 9.55
N SER A 84 10.86 7.37 8.64
CA SER A 84 9.43 7.56 8.87
C SER A 84 8.66 7.76 7.58
N LEU A 85 7.44 7.21 7.54
CA LEU A 85 6.47 7.46 6.46
C LEU A 85 5.87 8.88 6.53
N GLY A 86 6.03 9.57 7.65
CA GLY A 86 5.47 10.92 7.81
C GLY A 86 3.96 10.97 7.86
N ILE A 87 3.32 9.95 8.39
CA ILE A 87 1.85 9.79 8.42
C ILE A 87 1.24 9.87 9.83
N ASP A 88 1.95 10.40 10.80
CA ASP A 88 1.44 10.51 12.18
C ASP A 88 0.11 11.24 12.27
N GLY A 89 -0.12 12.25 11.44
CA GLY A 89 -1.36 12.99 11.36
C GLY A 89 -2.56 12.18 10.82
N LEU A 90 -2.34 10.96 10.38
CA LEU A 90 -3.36 10.08 9.80
C LEU A 90 -3.85 8.99 10.75
N ALA A 91 -3.51 9.07 12.04
CA ALA A 91 -3.89 8.06 13.02
C ALA A 91 -5.41 7.77 12.99
N GLY A 92 -5.76 6.50 12.78
CA GLY A 92 -7.15 6.04 12.74
C GLY A 92 -7.98 6.59 11.56
N ARG A 93 -7.34 7.05 10.49
CA ARG A 93 -8.06 7.65 9.34
C ARG A 93 -8.08 6.80 8.08
N ILE A 94 -7.25 5.77 8.01
CA ILE A 94 -7.06 4.95 6.81
C ILE A 94 -7.97 3.71 6.88
N ASP A 95 -8.73 3.47 5.82
CA ASP A 95 -9.59 2.29 5.69
C ASP A 95 -8.81 1.09 5.12
N PHE A 96 -7.93 1.35 4.16
CA PHE A 96 -7.15 0.34 3.46
C PHE A 96 -5.73 0.84 3.18
N ALA A 97 -4.74 0.00 3.38
CA ALA A 97 -3.35 0.28 3.02
C ALA A 97 -2.79 -0.80 2.09
N LEU A 98 -1.91 -0.37 1.20
CA LEU A 98 -1.18 -1.23 0.26
C LEU A 98 0.33 -1.07 0.46
N ALA A 99 1.02 -2.20 0.59
CA ALA A 99 2.47 -2.29 0.53
C ALA A 99 2.84 -3.35 -0.52
N PHE A 100 2.99 -2.93 -1.77
CA PHE A 100 3.24 -3.82 -2.90
C PHE A 100 4.69 -3.69 -3.39
N ALA A 101 5.45 -4.76 -3.25
CA ALA A 101 6.86 -4.85 -3.65
C ALA A 101 7.75 -3.76 -3.02
N VAL A 102 7.52 -3.43 -1.76
CA VAL A 102 8.21 -2.34 -1.08
C VAL A 102 8.84 -2.74 0.26
N LEU A 103 8.25 -3.64 1.02
CA LEU A 103 8.74 -3.94 2.38
C LEU A 103 10.17 -4.49 2.38
N HIS A 104 10.54 -5.30 1.38
CA HIS A 104 11.89 -5.86 1.25
C HIS A 104 12.98 -4.80 1.00
N GLU A 105 12.61 -3.59 0.62
CA GLU A 105 13.54 -2.49 0.37
C GLU A 105 13.70 -1.57 1.59
N LEU A 106 12.87 -1.75 2.62
CA LEU A 106 12.85 -0.87 3.79
C LEU A 106 13.87 -1.33 4.86
N PRO A 107 14.58 -0.39 5.48
CA PRO A 107 15.57 -0.71 6.52
C PRO A 107 14.93 -1.22 7.82
N ASP A 108 13.73 -0.77 8.15
CA ASP A 108 13.02 -1.13 9.39
C ASP A 108 11.54 -1.42 9.10
N ILE A 109 11.28 -2.68 8.79
CA ILE A 109 9.92 -3.17 8.49
C ILE A 109 8.99 -2.99 9.69
N LYS A 110 9.47 -3.26 10.91
CA LYS A 110 8.65 -3.17 12.12
C LYS A 110 8.16 -1.74 12.36
N ARG A 111 9.03 -0.76 12.19
CA ARG A 111 8.64 0.66 12.31
C ARG A 111 7.59 1.02 11.27
N THR A 112 7.84 0.70 10.00
CA THR A 112 6.91 0.99 8.91
C THR A 112 5.54 0.35 9.17
N LEU A 113 5.51 -0.92 9.57
CA LEU A 113 4.26 -1.62 9.89
C LEU A 113 3.54 -1.01 11.11
N THR A 114 4.30 -0.52 12.09
CA THR A 114 3.74 0.19 13.24
C THR A 114 3.07 1.50 12.84
N GLU A 115 3.72 2.27 11.95
CA GLU A 115 3.13 3.50 11.42
C GLU A 115 1.86 3.23 10.62
N ILE A 116 1.86 2.21 9.76
CA ILE A 116 0.68 1.79 8.99
C ILE A 116 -0.44 1.33 9.94
N HIS A 117 -0.10 0.52 10.94
CA HIS A 117 -1.06 0.05 11.94
C HIS A 117 -1.73 1.22 12.67
N ARG A 118 -0.95 2.22 13.08
CA ARG A 118 -1.48 3.42 13.75
C ARG A 118 -2.41 4.21 12.83
N ALA A 119 -2.07 4.33 11.54
CA ALA A 119 -2.88 5.06 10.57
C ALA A 119 -4.20 4.37 10.25
N LEU A 120 -4.24 3.05 10.27
CA LEU A 120 -5.45 2.28 9.98
C LEU A 120 -6.51 2.44 11.07
N LYS A 121 -7.77 2.51 10.64
CA LYS A 121 -8.93 2.37 11.52
C LYS A 121 -8.94 0.97 12.13
N PRO A 122 -9.56 0.77 13.32
CA PRO A 122 -9.85 -0.57 13.82
C PRO A 122 -10.59 -1.39 12.73
N GLY A 123 -10.12 -2.59 12.46
CA GLY A 123 -10.65 -3.43 11.38
C GLY A 123 -10.20 -3.04 9.97
N GLY A 124 -9.40 -2.00 9.82
CA GLY A 124 -8.78 -1.62 8.54
C GLY A 124 -7.86 -2.72 8.01
N LEU A 125 -7.74 -2.81 6.69
CA LEU A 125 -6.99 -3.87 6.02
C LEU A 125 -5.68 -3.36 5.45
N LEU A 126 -4.66 -4.21 5.49
CA LEU A 126 -3.37 -4.01 4.82
C LEU A 126 -3.15 -5.18 3.86
N LEU A 127 -2.96 -4.88 2.57
CA LEU A 127 -2.50 -5.85 1.59
C LEU A 127 -0.98 -5.73 1.45
N ILE A 128 -0.30 -6.84 1.68
CA ILE A 128 1.14 -6.98 1.50
C ILE A 128 1.37 -7.95 0.35
N ALA A 129 2.20 -7.55 -0.61
CA ALA A 129 2.63 -8.42 -1.70
C ALA A 129 4.11 -8.21 -1.97
N GLU A 130 4.87 -9.30 -2.08
CA GLU A 130 6.30 -9.29 -2.32
C GLU A 130 6.64 -10.21 -3.51
N PRO A 131 7.51 -9.79 -4.43
CA PRO A 131 7.84 -10.56 -5.62
C PRO A 131 8.66 -11.81 -5.28
N VAL A 132 8.22 -12.97 -5.77
CA VAL A 132 8.91 -14.26 -5.52
C VAL A 132 10.35 -14.29 -6.05
N GLY A 133 10.67 -13.46 -7.03
CA GLY A 133 12.02 -13.33 -7.58
C GLY A 133 13.00 -12.56 -6.69
N HIS A 134 12.49 -11.77 -5.73
CA HIS A 134 13.30 -10.96 -4.81
C HIS A 134 13.16 -11.38 -3.34
N VAL A 135 12.05 -12.02 -2.99
CA VAL A 135 11.75 -12.44 -1.62
C VAL A 135 11.47 -13.93 -1.60
N ARG A 136 12.24 -14.66 -0.81
CA ARG A 136 12.03 -16.10 -0.59
C ARG A 136 10.82 -16.32 0.33
N LYS A 137 10.18 -17.47 0.19
CA LYS A 137 9.04 -17.86 1.04
C LYS A 137 9.36 -17.76 2.54
N ALA A 138 10.55 -18.18 2.96
CA ALA A 138 10.98 -18.09 4.35
C ALA A 138 11.11 -16.64 4.82
N ALA A 139 11.66 -15.76 4.00
CA ALA A 139 11.76 -14.33 4.31
C ALA A 139 10.39 -13.66 4.40
N PHE A 140 9.47 -14.03 3.53
CA PHE A 140 8.08 -13.54 3.61
C PHE A 140 7.40 -14.02 4.90
N ALA A 141 7.62 -15.28 5.32
CA ALA A 141 7.12 -15.81 6.58
C ALA A 141 7.65 -15.02 7.79
N GLU A 142 8.93 -14.63 7.78
CA GLU A 142 9.51 -13.77 8.82
C GLU A 142 8.85 -12.39 8.85
N THR A 143 8.61 -11.80 7.68
CA THR A 143 7.86 -10.54 7.57
C THR A 143 6.46 -10.69 8.18
N MET A 144 5.77 -11.78 7.93
CA MET A 144 4.45 -12.04 8.50
C MET A 144 4.48 -12.22 10.02
N ASN A 145 5.57 -12.74 10.58
CA ASN A 145 5.76 -12.78 12.03
C ASN A 145 5.85 -11.36 12.63
N VAL A 146 6.56 -10.46 11.96
CA VAL A 146 6.62 -9.04 12.36
C VAL A 146 5.24 -8.38 12.26
N VAL A 147 4.50 -8.64 11.18
CA VAL A 147 3.13 -8.14 10.97
C VAL A 147 2.22 -8.54 12.15
N THR A 148 2.25 -9.81 12.54
CA THR A 148 1.49 -10.30 13.68
C THR A 148 1.92 -9.62 14.99
N SER A 149 3.23 -9.44 15.19
CA SER A 149 3.78 -8.81 16.40
C SER A 149 3.37 -7.34 16.57
N VAL A 150 3.04 -6.66 15.47
CA VAL A 150 2.60 -5.26 15.49
C VAL A 150 1.12 -5.11 15.84
N GLY A 151 0.32 -6.15 15.70
CA GLY A 151 -1.10 -6.12 16.05
C GLY A 151 -2.05 -6.36 14.89
N PHE A 152 -1.58 -7.06 13.86
CA PHE A 152 -2.41 -7.53 12.76
C PHE A 152 -2.77 -9.01 12.92
N GLU A 153 -3.92 -9.38 12.40
CA GLU A 153 -4.32 -10.77 12.23
C GLU A 153 -4.52 -11.11 10.75
N SER A 154 -4.29 -12.36 10.38
CA SER A 154 -4.52 -12.83 9.02
C SER A 154 -6.01 -12.77 8.68
N SER A 155 -6.32 -12.24 7.49
CA SER A 155 -7.69 -12.17 6.98
C SER A 155 -7.85 -13.06 5.75
N VAL A 156 -7.16 -12.74 4.65
CA VAL A 156 -7.26 -13.46 3.38
C VAL A 156 -5.86 -13.67 2.80
N THR A 157 -5.67 -14.76 2.07
CA THR A 157 -4.46 -14.99 1.27
C THR A 157 -4.83 -14.84 -0.22
N PRO A 158 -4.71 -13.64 -0.80
CA PRO A 158 -5.06 -13.43 -2.19
C PRO A 158 -4.03 -14.10 -3.11
N ARG A 159 -4.49 -14.58 -4.26
CA ARG A 159 -3.60 -15.09 -5.30
C ARG A 159 -3.18 -13.96 -6.22
N ILE A 160 -1.94 -13.54 -6.10
CA ILE A 160 -1.32 -12.52 -6.97
C ILE A 160 -0.16 -13.18 -7.68
N ARG A 161 -0.20 -13.12 -9.01
CA ARG A 161 0.81 -13.78 -9.86
C ARG A 161 2.22 -13.33 -9.48
N ARG A 162 3.12 -14.31 -9.33
CA ARG A 162 4.54 -14.13 -8.99
C ARG A 162 4.79 -13.34 -7.71
N SER A 163 3.84 -13.36 -6.79
CA SER A 163 3.96 -12.69 -5.50
C SER A 163 3.60 -13.63 -4.35
N HIS A 164 4.31 -13.46 -3.23
CA HIS A 164 3.80 -13.84 -1.93
C HIS A 164 2.86 -12.74 -1.49
N ALA A 165 1.66 -13.05 -1.08
CA ALA A 165 0.67 -12.05 -0.74
C ALA A 165 -0.14 -12.44 0.49
N ALA A 166 -0.53 -11.43 1.27
CA ALA A 166 -1.41 -11.58 2.41
C ALA A 166 -2.26 -10.31 2.58
N VAL A 167 -3.49 -10.49 2.99
CA VAL A 167 -4.32 -9.42 3.53
C VAL A 167 -4.45 -9.64 5.02
N VAL A 168 -4.10 -8.62 5.78
CA VAL A 168 -4.16 -8.63 7.24
C VAL A 168 -5.05 -7.51 7.73
N LYS A 169 -5.63 -7.71 8.91
CA LYS A 169 -6.59 -6.80 9.51
C LYS A 169 -6.03 -6.26 10.82
N LYS A 170 -6.19 -4.97 11.04
CA LYS A 170 -5.84 -4.36 12.33
C LYS A 170 -6.76 -4.88 13.42
N ILE A 171 -6.18 -5.48 14.45
CA ILE A 171 -6.87 -5.79 15.69
C ILE A 171 -7.07 -4.47 16.44
N ALA A 172 -8.19 -4.31 17.06
CA ALA A 172 -8.57 -3.10 17.79
C ALA A 172 -7.52 -2.66 18.83
#